data_97d71761d85b83b4a3d3611caf0fb847
#
_entry.id   97d71761d85b83b4a3d3611caf0fb847
#
_cell.length_a   1.000
_cell.length_b   1.000
_cell.length_c   1.000
_cell.angle_alpha   90.00
_cell.angle_beta   90.00
_cell.angle_gamma   90.00
#
_symmetry.space_group_name_H-M   'P 1'
#
loop_
_entity.id
_entity.type
_entity.pdbx_description
1 polymer ?
#
loop_
_entity_poly.entity_id
_entity_poly.type
_entity_poly.pdbx_seq_one_letter_code
_entity_poly.pdbx_strand_id
1 'polypeptide(L)'
;MGQGTGKGNGSVNDEVATVAEEKSAELEWPAHFPDGCPASCKSEDTNGVVYRLLREPRNPADTRSWLEKGQPSSYSDCERAALSCCRTLEDIVELRKANGHFRKRKIASVELTPVHGKIAQTGSPGHHSLWLRRVYLAQHDALFVVRE
;
A
#
# COMPACT_ATOMS: atom_id res chain seq x y z
N MET A 1 -42.43 -20.08 -14.47
CA MET A 1 -42.15 -20.00 -14.29
C MET A 1 -41.98 -20.14 -14.08
N GLY A 2 -42.14 -19.97 -14.21
CA GLY A 2 -41.84 -20.17 -14.03
C GLY A 2 -41.48 -19.46 -13.91
N GLN A 3 -41.43 -18.79 -14.15
CA GLN A 3 -41.04 -18.15 -13.98
C GLN A 3 -41.14 -17.79 -13.25
N GLY A 4 -41.41 -17.92 -13.26
CA GLY A 4 -41.35 -17.86 -12.63
C GLY A 4 -41.17 -17.19 -11.86
N THR A 5 -41.42 -16.71 -11.82
CA THR A 5 -41.26 -15.92 -10.90
C THR A 5 -40.06 -15.93 -10.13
N GLY A 6 -38.96 -15.89 -10.44
CA GLY A 6 -37.76 -15.83 -9.69
C GLY A 6 -37.12 -14.47 -9.59
N LYS A 7 -37.81 -13.44 -9.99
CA LYS A 7 -37.21 -12.12 -10.05
C LYS A 7 -36.83 -11.51 -8.70
N GLY A 8 -37.69 -11.69 -7.70
CA GLY A 8 -37.37 -11.20 -6.38
C GLY A 8 -36.14 -11.83 -5.79
N ASN A 9 -35.98 -13.09 -6.00
CA ASN A 9 -34.83 -13.83 -5.52
C ASN A 9 -33.57 -13.41 -6.25
N GLY A 10 -33.67 -13.10 -7.55
CA GLY A 10 -32.54 -12.63 -8.32
C GLY A 10 -31.97 -11.34 -7.78
N SER A 11 -32.83 -10.43 -7.36
CA SER A 11 -32.40 -9.16 -6.81
C SER A 11 -31.56 -9.33 -5.54
N VAL A 12 -32.01 -10.19 -4.64
CA VAL A 12 -31.28 -10.47 -3.39
C VAL A 12 -29.95 -11.14 -3.69
N ASN A 13 -29.93 -12.08 -4.62
CA ASN A 13 -28.72 -12.77 -5.01
C ASN A 13 -27.71 -11.82 -5.64
N ASP A 14 -28.19 -10.85 -6.42
CA ASP A 14 -27.31 -9.84 -7.04
C ASP A 14 -26.64 -8.98 -5.99
N GLU A 15 -27.34 -8.61 -4.92
CA GLU A 15 -26.75 -7.83 -3.84
C GLU A 15 -25.63 -8.60 -3.15
N VAL A 16 -25.84 -9.89 -2.87
CA VAL A 16 -24.82 -10.72 -2.23
C VAL A 16 -23.61 -10.85 -3.13
N ALA A 17 -23.81 -11.07 -4.42
CA ALA A 17 -22.71 -11.18 -5.38
C ALA A 17 -21.91 -9.89 -5.45
N THR A 18 -22.57 -8.74 -5.45
CA THR A 18 -21.90 -7.43 -5.51
C THR A 18 -21.02 -7.20 -4.29
N VAL A 19 -21.50 -7.51 -3.11
CA VAL A 19 -20.74 -7.39 -1.87
C VAL A 19 -19.51 -8.29 -1.89
N ALA A 20 -19.66 -9.53 -2.36
CA ALA A 20 -18.55 -10.46 -2.46
C ALA A 20 -17.51 -9.97 -3.47
N GLU A 21 -17.95 -9.42 -4.59
CA GLU A 21 -17.06 -8.86 -5.60
C GLU A 21 -16.27 -7.65 -5.07
N GLU A 22 -16.92 -6.78 -4.31
CA GLU A 22 -16.27 -5.63 -3.71
C GLU A 22 -15.20 -6.06 -2.71
N LYS A 23 -15.50 -7.03 -1.86
CA LYS A 23 -14.52 -7.56 -0.90
C LYS A 23 -13.35 -8.22 -1.61
N SER A 24 -13.62 -8.94 -2.70
CA SER A 24 -12.57 -9.56 -3.48
C SER A 24 -11.64 -8.50 -4.08
N ALA A 25 -12.22 -7.43 -4.62
CA ALA A 25 -11.43 -6.33 -5.20
C ALA A 25 -10.57 -5.64 -4.14
N GLU A 26 -11.09 -5.44 -2.92
CA GLU A 26 -10.33 -4.85 -1.83
C GLU A 26 -9.11 -5.69 -1.45
N LEU A 27 -9.18 -7.01 -1.62
CA LEU A 27 -8.11 -7.91 -1.27
C LEU A 27 -7.06 -8.07 -2.36
N GLU A 28 -7.31 -7.53 -3.55
CA GLU A 28 -6.37 -7.66 -4.66
C GLU A 28 -5.09 -6.85 -4.46
N TRP A 29 -4.00 -7.42 -4.95
CA TRP A 29 -2.71 -6.73 -5.00
C TRP A 29 -2.58 -5.98 -6.33
N PRO A 30 -1.77 -4.90 -6.38
CA PRO A 30 -1.53 -4.20 -7.64
C PRO A 30 -0.98 -5.13 -8.71
N ALA A 31 -1.35 -4.86 -9.96
CA ALA A 31 -0.99 -5.72 -11.09
C ALA A 31 0.53 -5.83 -11.31
N HIS A 32 1.30 -4.83 -10.90
CA HIS A 32 2.75 -4.83 -11.09
C HIS A 32 3.50 -5.70 -10.06
N PHE A 33 2.82 -6.20 -9.03
CA PHE A 33 3.48 -7.07 -8.07
C PHE A 33 3.80 -8.42 -8.71
N PRO A 34 5.02 -8.95 -8.47
CA PRO A 34 5.34 -10.30 -8.94
C PRO A 34 4.43 -11.34 -8.29
N ASP A 35 4.31 -12.49 -8.93
CA ASP A 35 3.52 -13.58 -8.38
C ASP A 35 4.05 -13.97 -6.99
N GLY A 36 3.14 -14.18 -6.06
CA GLY A 36 3.48 -14.53 -4.69
C GLY A 36 3.93 -13.37 -3.82
N CYS A 37 3.97 -12.15 -4.35
CA CYS A 37 4.30 -10.96 -3.58
C CYS A 37 3.04 -10.40 -2.94
N PRO A 38 3.06 -9.97 -1.66
CA PRO A 38 4.20 -9.91 -0.76
C PRO A 38 4.43 -11.17 0.08
N ALA A 39 3.68 -12.24 -0.13
CA ALA A 39 3.82 -13.45 0.68
C ALA A 39 5.23 -14.06 0.60
N SER A 40 5.94 -13.86 -0.52
CA SER A 40 7.30 -14.34 -0.70
C SER A 40 8.32 -13.59 0.16
N CYS A 41 7.96 -12.41 0.68
CA CYS A 41 8.75 -11.68 1.65
C CYS A 41 8.24 -12.01 3.05
N LYS A 42 9.13 -11.94 4.05
CA LYS A 42 8.71 -12.18 5.43
C LYS A 42 7.96 -10.94 5.94
N SER A 43 6.71 -10.83 5.52
CA SER A 43 5.89 -9.67 5.85
C SER A 43 4.78 -10.04 6.83
N GLU A 44 4.30 -9.05 7.53
CA GLU A 44 3.17 -9.19 8.44
C GLU A 44 2.06 -8.22 8.05
N ASP A 45 0.87 -8.43 8.56
CA ASP A 45 -0.24 -7.52 8.31
C ASP A 45 0.09 -6.12 8.83
N THR A 46 -0.31 -5.10 8.06
CA THR A 46 -0.17 -3.72 8.52
C THR A 46 -1.03 -3.51 9.77
N ASN A 47 -0.44 -2.82 10.75
CA ASN A 47 -1.15 -2.50 11.98
C ASN A 47 -0.41 -1.37 12.70
N GLY A 48 -1.08 -0.23 12.85
CA GLY A 48 -0.51 0.92 13.52
C GLY A 48 -0.08 2.02 12.59
N VAL A 49 0.60 3.01 13.14
CA VAL A 49 1.00 4.20 12.40
C VAL A 49 2.25 3.93 11.57
N VAL A 50 2.23 4.42 10.34
CA VAL A 50 3.43 4.43 9.48
C VAL A 50 3.63 5.83 8.93
N TYR A 51 4.89 6.15 8.60
CA TYR A 51 5.31 7.46 8.13
C TYR A 51 5.99 7.34 6.78
N ARG A 52 5.72 8.29 5.89
CA ARG A 52 6.39 8.40 4.60
C ARG A 52 6.83 9.84 4.34
N LEU A 53 7.85 9.98 3.51
CA LEU A 53 8.31 11.29 3.04
C LEU A 53 7.70 11.54 1.68
N LEU A 54 6.88 12.57 1.58
CA LEU A 54 6.13 12.88 0.35
C LEU A 54 6.44 14.28 -0.14
N ARG A 55 6.36 14.45 -1.44
CA ARG A 55 6.50 15.77 -2.05
C ARG A 55 5.24 16.59 -1.78
N GLU A 56 5.42 17.87 -1.65
CA GLU A 56 4.32 18.80 -1.49
C GLU A 56 4.54 19.94 -2.48
N PRO A 57 3.68 20.12 -3.49
CA PRO A 57 2.43 19.36 -3.71
C PRO A 57 2.68 17.89 -4.07
N ARG A 58 1.64 17.07 -3.95
CA ARG A 58 1.73 15.64 -4.19
C ARG A 58 2.23 15.34 -5.60
N ASN A 59 2.99 14.27 -5.72
CA ASN A 59 3.60 13.87 -6.99
C ASN A 59 3.34 12.38 -7.20
N PRO A 60 2.88 11.98 -8.39
CA PRO A 60 2.62 10.55 -8.67
C PRO A 60 3.83 9.64 -8.45
N ALA A 61 5.06 10.19 -8.56
CA ALA A 61 6.27 9.39 -8.32
C ALA A 61 6.34 8.86 -6.89
N ASP A 62 5.64 9.49 -5.94
CA ASP A 62 5.67 9.06 -4.54
C ASP A 62 4.92 7.74 -4.33
N THR A 63 4.06 7.34 -5.25
CA THR A 63 3.32 6.09 -5.17
C THR A 63 3.83 5.03 -6.14
N ARG A 64 4.90 5.33 -6.89
CA ARG A 64 5.50 4.39 -7.82
C ARG A 64 6.68 3.70 -7.15
N SER A 65 6.70 2.38 -7.25
CA SER A 65 7.77 1.58 -6.68
C SER A 65 9.02 1.61 -7.58
N TRP A 66 10.13 1.17 -7.04
CA TRP A 66 11.36 1.03 -7.83
C TRP A 66 11.18 0.04 -8.97
N LEU A 67 10.37 -1.01 -8.76
CA LEU A 67 10.07 -1.97 -9.80
C LEU A 67 9.34 -1.31 -10.97
N GLU A 68 8.34 -0.50 -10.68
CA GLU A 68 7.60 0.24 -11.72
C GLU A 68 8.48 1.25 -12.45
N LYS A 69 9.42 1.86 -11.75
CA LYS A 69 10.33 2.83 -12.34
C LYS A 69 11.47 2.18 -13.13
N GLY A 70 11.60 0.86 -13.05
CA GLY A 70 12.67 0.15 -13.73
C GLY A 70 14.05 0.39 -13.15
N GLN A 71 14.14 0.82 -11.91
CA GLN A 71 15.41 1.10 -11.24
C GLN A 71 16.14 -0.20 -10.91
N PRO A 72 17.41 -0.34 -11.32
CA PRO A 72 18.17 -1.53 -10.96
C PRO A 72 18.43 -1.57 -9.45
N SER A 73 18.45 -2.76 -8.90
CA SER A 73 18.64 -2.94 -7.47
C SER A 73 19.09 -4.37 -7.18
N SER A 74 19.79 -4.57 -6.07
CA SER A 74 20.13 -5.90 -5.59
C SER A 74 18.97 -6.55 -4.80
N TYR A 75 17.92 -5.79 -4.53
CA TYR A 75 16.75 -6.33 -3.83
C TYR A 75 15.89 -7.17 -4.77
N SER A 76 15.13 -8.09 -4.20
CA SER A 76 14.20 -8.91 -4.97
C SER A 76 13.13 -8.04 -5.64
N ASP A 77 12.49 -8.57 -6.68
CA ASP A 77 11.42 -7.84 -7.35
C ASP A 77 10.26 -7.51 -6.40
N CYS A 78 9.96 -8.40 -5.47
CA CYS A 78 8.91 -8.15 -4.48
C CYS A 78 9.26 -6.99 -3.56
N GLU A 79 10.52 -6.93 -3.07
CA GLU A 79 10.96 -5.79 -2.27
C GLU A 79 10.94 -4.50 -3.08
N ARG A 80 11.34 -4.57 -4.35
CA ARG A 80 11.32 -3.42 -5.25
C ARG A 80 9.92 -2.93 -5.56
N ALA A 81 8.91 -3.80 -5.42
CA ALA A 81 7.52 -3.44 -5.65
C ALA A 81 6.90 -2.67 -4.48
N ALA A 82 7.56 -2.67 -3.32
CA ALA A 82 7.05 -2.00 -2.12
C ALA A 82 7.31 -0.51 -2.13
N LEU A 83 6.59 0.18 -1.27
CA LEU A 83 6.86 1.59 -0.96
C LEU A 83 7.70 1.66 0.30
N SER A 84 8.56 2.69 0.39
CA SER A 84 9.38 2.92 1.58
C SER A 84 8.57 3.62 2.65
N CYS A 85 8.73 3.19 3.90
CA CYS A 85 8.12 3.83 5.05
C CYS A 85 8.93 3.57 6.31
N CYS A 86 8.58 4.25 7.38
CA CYS A 86 9.12 4.02 8.72
C CYS A 86 7.97 3.85 9.69
N ARG A 87 8.20 3.15 10.79
CA ARG A 87 7.17 2.91 11.79
C ARG A 87 7.20 3.92 12.93
N THR A 88 8.24 4.72 13.03
CA THR A 88 8.35 5.74 14.08
C THR A 88 8.67 7.09 13.48
N LEU A 89 8.25 8.13 14.20
CA LEU A 89 8.56 9.50 13.82
C LEU A 89 10.07 9.72 13.83
N GLU A 90 10.76 9.17 14.82
CA GLU A 90 12.22 9.28 14.91
C GLU A 90 12.91 8.79 13.64
N ASP A 91 12.51 7.61 13.18
CA ASP A 91 13.16 6.98 12.02
C ASP A 91 12.92 7.78 10.75
N ILE A 92 11.71 8.32 10.55
CA ILE A 92 11.42 9.09 9.34
C ILE A 92 12.15 10.44 9.36
N VAL A 93 12.29 11.05 10.53
CA VAL A 93 13.05 12.28 10.69
C VAL A 93 14.53 12.04 10.37
N GLU A 94 15.09 10.95 10.88
CA GLU A 94 16.48 10.58 10.59
C GLU A 94 16.70 10.28 9.12
N LEU A 95 15.76 9.58 8.50
CA LEU A 95 15.83 9.28 7.07
C LEU A 95 15.87 10.57 6.25
N ARG A 96 15.04 11.55 6.59
CA ARG A 96 15.01 12.84 5.91
C ARG A 96 16.33 13.60 6.07
N LYS A 97 16.91 13.56 7.26
CA LYS A 97 18.19 14.23 7.52
C LYS A 97 19.35 13.59 6.78
N ALA A 98 19.34 12.26 6.72
CA ALA A 98 20.44 11.49 6.16
C ALA A 98 20.56 11.62 4.64
N ASN A 99 19.50 12.06 3.97
CA ASN A 99 19.45 12.11 2.51
C ASN A 99 19.09 13.48 2.00
N GLY A 100 20.00 14.11 1.27
CA GLY A 100 19.76 15.43 0.69
C GLY A 100 18.57 15.47 -0.25
N HIS A 101 18.29 14.35 -0.92
CA HIS A 101 17.13 14.24 -1.82
C HIS A 101 15.80 14.39 -1.08
N PHE A 102 15.77 14.08 0.22
CA PHE A 102 14.54 14.10 1.00
C PHE A 102 14.35 15.35 1.84
N ARG A 103 15.33 16.25 1.81
CA ARG A 103 15.34 17.41 2.70
C ARG A 103 14.06 18.25 2.65
N LYS A 104 13.52 18.43 1.46
CA LYS A 104 12.33 19.26 1.25
C LYS A 104 11.01 18.49 1.31
N ARG A 105 11.08 17.18 1.56
CA ARG A 105 9.88 16.38 1.62
C ARG A 105 9.17 16.55 2.95
N LYS A 106 7.87 16.36 2.93
CA LYS A 106 7.03 16.47 4.12
C LYS A 106 6.79 15.11 4.72
N ILE A 107 6.72 15.08 6.05
CA ILE A 107 6.38 13.86 6.76
C ILE A 107 4.88 13.71 6.76
N ALA A 108 4.42 12.58 6.24
CA ALA A 108 3.00 12.21 6.24
C ALA A 108 2.83 10.91 7.01
N SER A 109 1.69 10.72 7.59
CA SER A 109 1.41 9.53 8.37
C SER A 109 0.00 9.02 8.15
N VAL A 110 -0.20 7.76 8.48
CA VAL A 110 -1.50 7.11 8.45
C VAL A 110 -1.50 5.99 9.49
N GLU A 111 -2.65 5.75 10.06
CA GLU A 111 -2.84 4.56 10.92
C GLU A 111 -3.46 3.47 10.05
N LEU A 112 -2.74 2.36 9.90
CA LEU A 112 -3.16 1.25 9.07
C LEU A 112 -3.73 0.12 9.92
N THR A 113 -4.62 -0.65 9.32
CA THR A 113 -5.18 -1.87 9.90
C THR A 113 -4.78 -3.05 9.00
N PRO A 114 -5.02 -4.28 9.41
CA PRO A 114 -4.63 -5.45 8.60
C PRO A 114 -5.20 -5.47 7.19
N VAL A 115 -6.32 -4.83 6.94
CA VAL A 115 -6.94 -4.85 5.61
C VAL A 115 -6.13 -4.07 4.58
N HIS A 116 -5.31 -3.11 5.01
CA HIS A 116 -4.60 -2.23 4.07
C HIS A 116 -3.48 -2.93 3.32
N GLY A 117 -2.78 -3.85 3.95
CA GLY A 117 -1.69 -4.53 3.27
C GLY A 117 -0.73 -5.27 4.18
N LYS A 118 0.52 -5.30 3.77
CA LYS A 118 1.61 -5.99 4.46
C LYS A 118 2.80 -5.06 4.64
N ILE A 119 3.59 -5.34 5.65
CA ILE A 119 4.78 -4.53 5.98
C ILE A 119 5.89 -5.45 6.46
N ALA A 120 7.13 -5.08 6.17
CA ALA A 120 8.29 -5.82 6.65
C ALA A 120 9.46 -4.86 6.86
N GLN A 121 10.28 -5.16 7.86
CA GLN A 121 11.55 -4.44 8.02
C GLN A 121 12.51 -4.94 6.95
N THR A 122 13.08 -4.01 6.18
CA THR A 122 14.01 -4.32 5.09
C THR A 122 15.12 -3.28 5.08
N GLY A 123 16.31 -3.68 4.61
CA GLY A 123 17.44 -2.77 4.58
C GLY A 123 17.91 -2.39 5.98
N SER A 124 18.09 -1.09 6.22
CA SER A 124 18.54 -0.60 7.54
C SER A 124 17.42 -0.77 8.58
N PRO A 125 17.79 -0.82 9.87
CA PRO A 125 16.81 -1.15 10.93
C PRO A 125 15.56 -0.27 10.98
N GLY A 126 15.67 1.00 10.67
CA GLY A 126 14.51 1.91 10.70
C GLY A 126 13.68 1.90 9.43
N HIS A 127 14.14 1.20 8.40
CA HIS A 127 13.47 1.17 7.10
C HIS A 127 12.50 0.01 7.00
N HIS A 128 11.33 0.27 6.43
CA HIS A 128 10.31 -0.75 6.19
C HIS A 128 9.81 -0.68 4.76
N SER A 129 9.44 -1.84 4.25
CA SER A 129 8.76 -1.96 2.96
C SER A 129 7.28 -2.13 3.21
N LEU A 130 6.48 -1.40 2.46
CA LEU A 130 5.03 -1.39 2.60
C LEU A 130 4.39 -1.83 1.29
N TRP A 131 3.59 -2.88 1.36
CA TRP A 131 2.81 -3.37 0.22
C TRP A 131 1.35 -3.07 0.50
N LEU A 132 0.80 -2.04 -0.18
CA LEU A 132 -0.61 -1.70 -0.08
C LEU A 132 -1.41 -2.50 -1.09
N ARG A 133 -2.60 -2.93 -0.70
CA ARG A 133 -3.53 -3.55 -1.64
C ARG A 133 -3.94 -2.52 -2.68
N ARG A 134 -4.34 -3.01 -3.85
CA ARG A 134 -4.59 -2.15 -5.01
C ARG A 134 -5.50 -0.97 -4.71
N VAL A 135 -6.61 -1.19 -4.04
CA VAL A 135 -7.57 -0.12 -3.76
C VAL A 135 -6.99 0.95 -2.83
N TYR A 136 -6.16 0.54 -1.88
CA TYR A 136 -5.57 1.48 -0.93
C TYR A 136 -4.37 2.20 -1.52
N LEU A 137 -3.63 1.56 -2.41
CA LEU A 137 -2.58 2.25 -3.16
C LEU A 137 -3.18 3.37 -4.00
N ALA A 138 -4.34 3.13 -4.61
CA ALA A 138 -5.05 4.15 -5.37
C ALA A 138 -5.50 5.32 -4.49
N GLN A 139 -5.71 5.07 -3.20
CA GLN A 139 -6.14 6.09 -2.24
C GLN A 139 -4.99 6.67 -1.42
N HIS A 140 -3.75 6.37 -1.80
CA HIS A 140 -2.56 6.73 -1.03
C HIS A 140 -2.57 8.19 -0.57
N ASP A 141 -2.82 9.13 -1.46
CA ASP A 141 -2.73 10.55 -1.14
C ASP A 141 -3.82 11.01 -0.18
N ALA A 142 -4.95 10.34 -0.17
CA ALA A 142 -6.01 10.61 0.79
C ALA A 142 -5.72 9.97 2.14
N LEU A 143 -5.05 8.82 2.15
CA LEU A 143 -4.72 8.11 3.38
C LEU A 143 -3.58 8.76 4.15
N PHE A 144 -2.52 9.14 3.43
CA PHE A 144 -1.34 9.74 4.07
C PHE A 144 -1.52 11.24 4.21
N VAL A 145 -1.59 11.70 5.46
CA VAL A 145 -1.83 13.10 5.78
C VAL A 145 -0.54 13.75 6.26
N VAL A 146 -0.19 14.90 5.69
CA VAL A 146 0.99 15.66 6.09
C VAL A 146 0.82 16.16 7.52
N ARG A 147 1.86 15.99 8.34
CA ARG A 147 1.82 16.31 9.79
C ARG A 147 2.64 17.53 10.18
N GLU A 148 3.20 18.25 9.24
CA GLU A 148 3.97 19.46 9.56
C GLU A 148 3.42 20.69 8.82
#